data_d121857701570a46b93ff6c89ea5a0e6
#
_entry.id   d121857701570a46b93ff6c89ea5a0e6
#
_cell.length_a   1.000
_cell.length_b   1.000
_cell.length_c   1.000
_cell.angle_alpha   90.00
_cell.angle_beta   90.00
_cell.angle_gamma   90.00
#
_symmetry.space_group_name_H-M   'P 1'
#
loop_
_entity.id
_entity.type
_entity.pdbx_description
1 polymer ?
#
loop_
_entity_poly.entity_id
_entity_poly.type
_entity_poly.pdbx_seq_one_letter_code
_entity_poly.pdbx_strand_id
1 'polypeptide(L)'
;MRKIAFLMPSATTGKLSGELARREQILRSIASPDTQIDIFGLEPDPEKSHLGTIQSAYDAAVEVPEALKCAMEAEKAGYQALIISCGDDPGVEPLREVVRVPVVPPGMTAQHVCSMLGRRFSILTTGHGAARRTEIHERDGLLKLVSIHPIGFSVPEVRVKQDEAFEAMVREGRKAVSEFGAESITYGCMSMGFLMVDDKLAQEIGVAVVNPVKTAVKAAEMFIDLGLTHSKKDYPIPPSLRP
;
A
#
# COMPACT_ATOMS: atom_id res chain seq x y z
N MET A 1 5.77 -16.85 -16.32
CA MET A 1 4.59 -16.02 -15.96
C MET A 1 4.66 -15.79 -14.46
N ARG A 2 4.75 -14.54 -14.01
CA ARG A 2 4.76 -14.17 -12.59
C ARG A 2 3.35 -14.28 -12.01
N LYS A 3 3.25 -14.67 -10.72
CA LYS A 3 1.98 -14.72 -10.00
C LYS A 3 2.08 -13.87 -8.73
N ILE A 4 1.29 -12.81 -8.65
CA ILE A 4 1.28 -11.85 -7.54
C ILE A 4 -0.10 -11.86 -6.88
N ALA A 5 -0.16 -11.99 -5.55
CA ALA A 5 -1.37 -11.80 -4.77
C ALA A 5 -1.40 -10.39 -4.16
N PHE A 6 -2.45 -9.64 -4.45
CA PHE A 6 -2.76 -8.39 -3.79
C PHE A 6 -3.71 -8.69 -2.63
N LEU A 7 -3.17 -8.71 -1.40
CA LEU A 7 -3.89 -9.16 -0.22
C LEU A 7 -4.92 -8.10 0.22
N MET A 8 -6.20 -8.45 0.15
CA MET A 8 -7.32 -7.65 0.65
C MET A 8 -8.24 -8.49 1.54
N PRO A 9 -7.83 -8.84 2.76
CA PRO A 9 -8.55 -9.77 3.62
C PRO A 9 -10.00 -9.37 3.90
N SER A 10 -10.26 -8.08 4.12
CA SER A 10 -11.59 -7.54 4.45
C SER A 10 -12.49 -7.24 3.24
N ALA A 11 -11.99 -7.38 2.01
CA ALA A 11 -12.67 -6.90 0.81
C ALA A 11 -13.73 -7.86 0.22
N THR A 12 -13.91 -9.01 0.78
CA THR A 12 -14.74 -10.09 0.24
C THR A 12 -16.24 -9.95 0.53
N THR A 13 -16.67 -8.85 1.17
CA THR A 13 -18.10 -8.59 1.35
C THR A 13 -18.71 -8.04 0.08
N GLY A 14 -19.85 -8.59 -0.37
CA GLY A 14 -20.55 -8.22 -1.61
C GLY A 14 -20.87 -6.73 -1.78
N LYS A 15 -20.74 -5.91 -0.72
CA LYS A 15 -20.88 -4.47 -0.75
C LYS A 15 -19.78 -3.74 -1.55
N LEU A 16 -18.64 -4.39 -1.83
CA LEU A 16 -17.50 -3.80 -2.54
C LEU A 16 -17.25 -4.42 -3.92
N SER A 17 -18.15 -5.26 -4.42
CA SER A 17 -17.93 -6.02 -5.67
C SER A 17 -17.51 -5.15 -6.87
N GLY A 18 -18.16 -4.01 -7.08
CA GLY A 18 -17.81 -3.08 -8.16
C GLY A 18 -16.44 -2.41 -7.96
N GLU A 19 -16.09 -2.05 -6.73
CA GLU A 19 -14.78 -1.46 -6.41
C GLU A 19 -13.66 -2.50 -6.53
N LEU A 20 -13.90 -3.75 -6.16
CA LEU A 20 -12.94 -4.84 -6.34
C LEU A 20 -12.63 -5.08 -7.82
N ALA A 21 -13.67 -5.18 -8.66
CA ALA A 21 -13.50 -5.35 -10.10
C ALA A 21 -12.71 -4.18 -10.73
N ARG A 22 -13.02 -2.94 -10.32
CA ARG A 22 -12.27 -1.76 -10.75
C ARG A 22 -10.80 -1.82 -10.35
N ARG A 23 -10.50 -2.17 -9.10
CA ARG A 23 -9.13 -2.31 -8.62
C ARG A 23 -8.38 -3.42 -9.33
N GLU A 24 -9.01 -4.54 -9.55
CA GLU A 24 -8.42 -5.66 -10.29
C GLU A 24 -8.05 -5.25 -11.71
N GLN A 25 -8.93 -4.53 -12.40
CA GLN A 25 -8.65 -3.98 -13.74
C GLN A 25 -7.45 -3.00 -13.71
N ILE A 26 -7.37 -2.13 -12.70
CA ILE A 26 -6.23 -1.22 -12.52
C ILE A 26 -4.94 -2.00 -12.29
N LEU A 27 -4.95 -2.96 -11.36
CA LEU A 27 -3.76 -3.78 -11.09
C LEU A 27 -3.26 -4.51 -12.35
N ARG A 28 -4.17 -5.09 -13.12
CA ARG A 28 -3.85 -5.74 -14.41
C ARG A 28 -3.29 -4.76 -15.44
N SER A 29 -3.77 -3.51 -15.46
CA SER A 29 -3.24 -2.48 -16.38
C SER A 29 -1.84 -1.99 -16.00
N ILE A 30 -1.45 -2.10 -14.73
CA ILE A 30 -0.11 -1.74 -14.23
C ILE A 30 0.87 -2.89 -14.44
N ALA A 31 0.42 -4.12 -14.25
CA ALA A 31 1.23 -5.33 -14.34
C ALA A 31 1.82 -5.51 -15.76
N SER A 32 3.00 -6.10 -15.82
CA SER A 32 3.62 -6.47 -17.09
C SER A 32 2.82 -7.59 -17.78
N PRO A 33 2.86 -7.73 -19.12
CA PRO A 33 2.02 -8.68 -19.87
C PRO A 33 2.17 -10.14 -19.43
N ASP A 34 3.32 -10.52 -18.88
CA ASP A 34 3.64 -11.85 -18.36
C ASP A 34 3.40 -12.01 -16.86
N THR A 35 2.69 -11.05 -16.24
CA THR A 35 2.35 -11.05 -14.82
C THR A 35 0.84 -11.26 -14.62
N GLN A 36 0.48 -12.32 -13.92
CA GLN A 36 -0.83 -12.51 -13.34
C GLN A 36 -0.85 -11.81 -11.97
N ILE A 37 -1.80 -10.91 -11.77
CA ILE A 37 -2.04 -10.28 -10.46
C ILE A 37 -3.51 -10.40 -10.12
N ASP A 38 -3.78 -10.95 -8.95
CA ASP A 38 -5.14 -11.19 -8.47
C ASP A 38 -5.34 -10.56 -7.09
N ILE A 39 -6.54 -10.04 -6.84
CA ILE A 39 -6.96 -9.69 -5.49
C ILE A 39 -7.24 -10.99 -4.74
N PHE A 40 -6.52 -11.19 -3.63
CA PHE A 40 -6.60 -12.40 -2.84
C PHE A 40 -7.16 -12.08 -1.45
N GLY A 41 -8.27 -12.70 -1.11
CA GLY A 41 -8.91 -12.63 0.19
C GLY A 41 -9.49 -14.00 0.55
N LEU A 42 -9.75 -14.21 1.83
CA LEU A 42 -10.49 -15.38 2.30
C LEU A 42 -11.99 -15.08 2.24
N GLU A 43 -12.81 -16.15 2.27
CA GLU A 43 -14.25 -15.99 2.45
C GLU A 43 -14.53 -15.17 3.72
N PRO A 44 -15.39 -14.15 3.64
CA PRO A 44 -15.65 -13.28 4.77
C PRO A 44 -16.27 -14.05 5.92
N ASP A 45 -15.72 -13.89 7.11
CA ASP A 45 -16.42 -14.24 8.33
C ASP A 45 -17.51 -13.16 8.57
N PRO A 46 -18.81 -13.51 8.47
CA PRO A 46 -19.89 -12.53 8.63
C PRO A 46 -19.87 -11.81 9.97
N GLU A 47 -19.30 -12.43 11.01
CA GLU A 47 -19.18 -11.84 12.34
C GLU A 47 -18.01 -10.87 12.46
N LYS A 48 -17.00 -10.99 11.58
CA LYS A 48 -15.79 -10.16 11.60
C LYS A 48 -15.71 -9.10 10.50
N SER A 49 -16.64 -9.12 9.54
CA SER A 49 -16.61 -8.23 8.37
C SER A 49 -16.99 -6.77 8.64
N HIS A 50 -16.69 -6.27 9.83
CA HIS A 50 -17.04 -4.89 10.21
C HIS A 50 -16.20 -3.82 9.53
N LEU A 51 -15.06 -4.19 8.96
CA LEU A 51 -13.99 -3.25 8.64
C LEU A 51 -13.84 -2.93 7.15
N GLY A 52 -14.79 -2.86 6.34
CA GLY A 52 -14.66 -2.51 4.89
C GLY A 52 -13.53 -1.51 4.51
N THR A 53 -12.83 -0.91 5.48
CA THR A 53 -11.66 -0.02 5.32
C THR A 53 -10.85 0.09 6.61
N ILE A 54 -9.51 0.13 6.49
CA ILE A 54 -8.62 0.44 7.61
C ILE A 54 -8.52 1.97 7.73
N GLN A 55 -8.96 2.52 8.87
CA GLN A 55 -8.94 3.96 9.16
C GLN A 55 -8.24 4.29 10.49
N SER A 56 -7.91 3.28 11.30
CA SER A 56 -7.29 3.44 12.60
C SER A 56 -6.25 2.36 12.87
N ALA A 57 -5.46 2.55 13.93
CA ALA A 57 -4.54 1.53 14.42
C ALA A 57 -5.26 0.28 14.92
N TYR A 58 -6.47 0.45 15.47
CA TYR A 58 -7.32 -0.66 15.88
C TYR A 58 -7.74 -1.50 14.67
N ASP A 59 -8.26 -0.86 13.61
CA ASP A 59 -8.65 -1.55 12.38
C ASP A 59 -7.47 -2.33 11.79
N ALA A 60 -6.28 -1.70 11.75
CA ALA A 60 -5.06 -2.34 11.29
C ALA A 60 -4.70 -3.57 12.13
N ALA A 61 -4.80 -3.48 13.47
CA ALA A 61 -4.49 -4.59 14.36
C ALA A 61 -5.46 -5.76 14.21
N VAL A 62 -6.74 -5.48 14.01
CA VAL A 62 -7.78 -6.51 13.80
C VAL A 62 -7.63 -7.19 12.43
N GLU A 63 -7.14 -6.48 11.42
CA GLU A 63 -6.95 -7.01 10.06
C GLU A 63 -5.74 -7.95 9.95
N VAL A 64 -4.68 -7.73 10.74
CA VAL A 64 -3.42 -8.50 10.64
C VAL A 64 -3.62 -10.02 10.74
N PRO A 65 -4.41 -10.58 11.67
CA PRO A 65 -4.64 -12.02 11.73
C PRO A 65 -5.22 -12.62 10.44
N GLU A 66 -6.13 -11.92 9.79
CA GLU A 66 -6.71 -12.37 8.52
C GLU A 66 -5.71 -12.21 7.37
N ALA A 67 -4.91 -11.15 7.38
CA ALA A 67 -3.83 -10.96 6.40
C ALA A 67 -2.78 -12.07 6.48
N LEU A 68 -2.43 -12.55 7.69
CA LEU A 68 -1.53 -13.68 7.89
C LEU A 68 -2.08 -14.97 7.27
N LYS A 69 -3.36 -15.28 7.49
CA LYS A 69 -4.02 -16.44 6.87
C LYS A 69 -4.02 -16.31 5.34
N CYS A 70 -4.43 -15.15 4.82
CA CYS A 70 -4.41 -14.89 3.38
C CYS A 70 -3.01 -15.08 2.78
N ALA A 71 -1.96 -14.61 3.45
CA ALA A 71 -0.60 -14.72 2.97
C ALA A 71 -0.14 -16.19 2.86
N MET A 72 -0.40 -16.98 3.88
CA MET A 72 -0.05 -18.40 3.89
C MET A 72 -0.81 -19.19 2.81
N GLU A 73 -2.11 -18.92 2.64
CA GLU A 73 -2.90 -19.58 1.60
C GLU A 73 -2.49 -19.11 0.19
N ALA A 74 -2.14 -17.84 0.01
CA ALA A 74 -1.64 -17.34 -1.28
C ALA A 74 -0.29 -18.00 -1.64
N GLU A 75 0.65 -18.10 -0.70
CA GLU A 75 1.91 -18.84 -0.94
C GLU A 75 1.65 -20.30 -1.31
N LYS A 76 0.77 -21.00 -0.59
CA LYS A 76 0.37 -22.37 -0.86
C LYS A 76 -0.31 -22.53 -2.24
N ALA A 77 -1.05 -21.51 -2.69
CA ALA A 77 -1.65 -21.47 -4.03
C ALA A 77 -0.65 -21.13 -5.15
N GLY A 78 0.65 -20.96 -4.81
CA GLY A 78 1.73 -20.75 -5.76
C GLY A 78 1.93 -19.30 -6.21
N TYR A 79 1.44 -18.33 -5.45
CA TYR A 79 1.81 -16.93 -5.67
C TYR A 79 3.27 -16.70 -5.25
N GLN A 80 3.98 -15.92 -6.05
CA GLN A 80 5.43 -15.73 -5.95
C GLN A 80 5.81 -14.42 -5.25
N ALA A 81 4.87 -13.50 -5.10
CA ALA A 81 4.99 -12.29 -4.30
C ALA A 81 3.63 -11.86 -3.76
N LEU A 82 3.64 -11.19 -2.62
CA LEU A 82 2.45 -10.69 -1.94
C LEU A 82 2.55 -9.17 -1.77
N ILE A 83 1.47 -8.45 -2.03
CA ILE A 83 1.36 -7.01 -1.82
C ILE A 83 0.29 -6.76 -0.74
N ILE A 84 0.60 -5.98 0.28
CA ILE A 84 -0.36 -5.57 1.31
C ILE A 84 -1.28 -4.47 0.74
N SER A 85 -2.59 -4.52 0.99
CA SER A 85 -3.54 -3.54 0.42
C SER A 85 -3.67 -2.22 1.19
N CYS A 86 -2.78 -1.92 2.11
CA CYS A 86 -2.84 -0.72 2.96
C CYS A 86 -1.52 0.06 2.92
N GLY A 87 -1.62 1.39 2.78
CA GLY A 87 -0.44 2.28 2.75
C GLY A 87 0.26 2.47 4.10
N ASP A 88 -0.33 1.99 5.19
CA ASP A 88 0.29 1.94 6.52
C ASP A 88 1.10 0.66 6.74
N ASP A 89 1.13 -0.25 5.76
CA ASP A 89 1.87 -1.50 5.78
C ASP A 89 1.63 -2.37 7.03
N PRO A 90 0.37 -2.59 7.48
CA PRO A 90 0.09 -3.30 8.72
C PRO A 90 0.55 -4.76 8.64
N GLY A 91 1.22 -5.22 9.70
CA GLY A 91 1.62 -6.61 9.82
C GLY A 91 2.75 -7.05 8.88
N VAL A 92 3.49 -6.13 8.27
CA VAL A 92 4.59 -6.48 7.34
C VAL A 92 5.62 -7.41 7.98
N GLU A 93 5.99 -7.19 9.24
CA GLU A 93 6.97 -8.01 9.94
C GLU A 93 6.47 -9.45 10.15
N PRO A 94 5.34 -9.69 10.82
CA PRO A 94 4.82 -11.05 10.97
C PRO A 94 4.44 -11.72 9.65
N LEU A 95 4.00 -10.96 8.63
CA LEU A 95 3.80 -11.53 7.29
C LEU A 95 5.11 -12.08 6.71
N ARG A 96 6.22 -11.34 6.85
CA ARG A 96 7.54 -11.79 6.42
C ARG A 96 8.06 -13.00 7.19
N GLU A 97 7.61 -13.20 8.42
CA GLU A 97 7.96 -14.40 9.19
C GLU A 97 7.25 -15.65 8.67
N VAL A 98 5.94 -15.56 8.36
CA VAL A 98 5.11 -16.74 8.06
C VAL A 98 5.21 -17.23 6.61
N VAL A 99 5.68 -16.40 5.65
CA VAL A 99 5.86 -16.81 4.25
C VAL A 99 7.32 -16.73 3.80
N ARG A 100 7.66 -17.43 2.73
CA ARG A 100 9.00 -17.44 2.12
C ARG A 100 9.10 -16.55 0.89
N VAL A 101 7.95 -16.24 0.26
CA VAL A 101 7.87 -15.33 -0.88
C VAL A 101 8.00 -13.87 -0.42
N PRO A 102 8.45 -12.93 -1.28
CA PRO A 102 8.57 -11.53 -0.91
C PRO A 102 7.21 -10.92 -0.56
N VAL A 103 7.17 -10.20 0.56
CA VAL A 103 6.03 -9.37 0.99
C VAL A 103 6.39 -7.92 0.72
N VAL A 104 5.64 -7.29 -0.17
CA VAL A 104 5.85 -5.91 -0.61
C VAL A 104 4.91 -4.97 0.14
N PRO A 105 5.45 -4.12 1.05
CA PRO A 105 4.71 -3.08 1.73
C PRO A 105 4.62 -1.85 0.81
N PRO A 106 3.43 -1.45 0.33
CA PRO A 106 3.31 -0.39 -0.67
C PRO A 106 3.72 0.99 -0.14
N GLY A 107 3.46 1.29 1.13
CA GLY A 107 3.83 2.57 1.72
C GLY A 107 5.34 2.72 1.80
N MET A 108 6.03 1.77 2.43
CA MET A 108 7.49 1.74 2.53
C MET A 108 8.15 1.75 1.14
N THR A 109 7.65 0.95 0.21
CA THR A 109 8.19 0.87 -1.15
C THR A 109 8.12 2.21 -1.85
N ALA A 110 6.98 2.89 -1.82
CA ALA A 110 6.81 4.19 -2.48
C ALA A 110 7.70 5.27 -1.85
N GLN A 111 7.88 5.27 -0.54
CA GLN A 111 8.75 6.21 0.17
C GLN A 111 10.24 6.00 -0.17
N HIS A 112 10.68 4.74 -0.29
CA HIS A 112 12.03 4.45 -0.74
C HIS A 112 12.25 4.89 -2.19
N VAL A 113 11.25 4.71 -3.08
CA VAL A 113 11.31 5.26 -4.43
C VAL A 113 11.39 6.79 -4.42
N CYS A 114 10.59 7.48 -3.60
CA CYS A 114 10.73 8.94 -3.41
C CYS A 114 12.17 9.32 -2.99
N SER A 115 12.76 8.55 -2.08
CA SER A 115 14.13 8.78 -1.60
C SER A 115 15.21 8.56 -2.68
N MET A 116 14.88 7.83 -3.75
CA MET A 116 15.78 7.69 -4.92
C MET A 116 15.66 8.86 -5.89
N LEU A 117 14.52 9.55 -5.92
CA LEU A 117 14.25 10.65 -6.85
C LEU A 117 14.80 12.00 -6.37
N GLY A 118 14.88 12.20 -5.06
CA GLY A 118 15.30 13.47 -4.49
C GLY A 118 15.80 13.34 -3.06
N ARG A 119 16.11 14.49 -2.45
CA ARG A 119 16.57 14.56 -1.07
C ARG A 119 15.44 14.76 -0.07
N ARG A 120 14.25 15.17 -0.54
CA ARG A 120 13.13 15.59 0.29
C ARG A 120 11.82 15.10 -0.33
N PHE A 121 11.02 14.42 0.46
CA PHE A 121 9.69 14.02 -0.02
C PHE A 121 8.61 14.29 1.04
N SER A 122 7.37 14.38 0.60
CA SER A 122 6.21 14.51 1.46
C SER A 122 5.16 13.45 1.17
N ILE A 123 4.27 13.25 2.13
CA ILE A 123 3.17 12.27 2.03
C ILE A 123 1.85 13.02 2.09
N LEU A 124 0.99 12.80 1.08
CA LEU A 124 -0.43 13.13 1.15
C LEU A 124 -1.20 11.93 1.72
N THR A 125 -2.10 12.15 2.67
CA THR A 125 -2.82 11.06 3.32
C THR A 125 -4.27 11.42 3.64
N THR A 126 -5.10 10.42 3.88
CA THR A 126 -6.43 10.58 4.48
C THR A 126 -6.32 11.00 5.94
N GLY A 127 -7.31 11.69 6.49
CA GLY A 127 -7.28 12.55 7.67
C GLY A 127 -6.84 11.99 9.02
N HIS A 128 -6.48 10.71 9.18
CA HIS A 128 -6.14 10.14 10.47
C HIS A 128 -4.77 9.43 10.46
N GLY A 129 -3.98 9.63 11.51
CA GLY A 129 -2.73 8.87 11.74
C GLY A 129 -1.43 9.53 11.29
N ALA A 130 -1.42 10.81 10.90
CA ALA A 130 -0.20 11.50 10.44
C ALA A 130 0.95 11.47 11.47
N ALA A 131 0.66 11.72 12.75
CA ALA A 131 1.67 11.71 13.81
C ALA A 131 2.30 10.31 14.00
N ARG A 132 1.48 9.26 14.01
CA ARG A 132 1.95 7.88 14.13
C ARG A 132 2.87 7.47 12.97
N ARG A 133 2.61 7.97 11.76
CA ARG A 133 3.46 7.70 10.58
C ARG A 133 4.84 8.29 10.74
N THR A 134 4.97 9.47 11.34
CA THR A 134 6.27 10.10 11.57
C THR A 134 7.19 9.17 12.39
N GLU A 135 6.67 8.59 13.48
CA GLU A 135 7.43 7.64 14.31
C GLU A 135 7.87 6.38 13.53
N ILE A 136 6.99 5.86 12.68
CA ILE A 136 7.31 4.70 11.82
C ILE A 136 8.43 5.08 10.84
N HIS A 137 8.36 6.24 10.22
CA HIS A 137 9.36 6.70 9.24
C HIS A 137 10.72 6.98 9.87
N GLU A 138 10.74 7.52 11.08
CA GLU A 138 11.97 7.70 11.86
C GLU A 138 12.60 6.35 12.19
N ARG A 139 11.79 5.39 12.67
CA ARG A 139 12.25 4.02 12.93
C ARG A 139 12.83 3.35 11.68
N ASP A 140 12.20 3.54 10.53
CA ASP A 140 12.62 2.92 9.26
C ASP A 140 13.75 3.69 8.57
N GLY A 141 14.28 4.75 9.20
CA GLY A 141 15.44 5.50 8.71
C GLY A 141 15.14 6.42 7.52
N LEU A 142 13.87 6.76 7.28
CA LEU A 142 13.44 7.61 6.16
C LEU A 142 13.62 9.10 6.50
N LEU A 143 14.86 9.53 6.74
CA LEU A 143 15.23 10.89 7.11
C LEU A 143 14.93 11.99 6.06
N LYS A 144 14.45 11.58 4.89
CA LYS A 144 14.12 12.49 3.78
C LYS A 144 12.65 12.94 3.77
N LEU A 145 11.82 12.38 4.65
CA LEU A 145 10.45 12.84 4.85
C LEU A 145 10.45 14.23 5.50
N VAL A 146 9.86 15.21 4.84
CA VAL A 146 9.84 16.59 5.33
C VAL A 146 8.48 17.03 5.85
N SER A 147 7.39 16.45 5.37
CA SER A 147 6.05 16.76 5.88
C SER A 147 5.03 15.69 5.50
N ILE A 148 3.94 15.66 6.29
CA ILE A 148 2.77 14.80 6.03
C ILE A 148 1.53 15.70 5.99
N HIS A 149 0.74 15.57 4.94
CA HIS A 149 -0.41 16.45 4.67
C HIS A 149 -1.71 15.63 4.61
N PRO A 150 -2.56 15.72 5.64
CA PRO A 150 -3.92 15.19 5.56
C PRO A 150 -4.74 15.99 4.55
N ILE A 151 -5.43 15.31 3.63
CA ILE A 151 -6.28 15.97 2.63
C ILE A 151 -7.69 16.31 3.16
N GLY A 152 -8.04 15.88 4.38
CA GLY A 152 -9.33 16.18 5.01
C GLY A 152 -10.49 15.27 4.57
N PHE A 153 -10.19 14.14 3.93
CA PHE A 153 -11.17 13.14 3.51
C PHE A 153 -10.91 11.80 4.19
N SER A 154 -11.96 11.10 4.57
CA SER A 154 -11.89 9.69 4.97
C SER A 154 -11.69 8.78 3.76
N VAL A 155 -11.26 7.53 4.00
CA VAL A 155 -11.07 6.54 2.93
C VAL A 155 -12.34 6.29 2.09
N PRO A 156 -13.55 6.15 2.67
CA PRO A 156 -14.77 6.07 1.89
C PRO A 156 -15.08 7.33 1.07
N GLU A 157 -14.85 8.53 1.63
CA GLU A 157 -15.10 9.78 0.91
C GLU A 157 -14.19 9.96 -0.31
N VAL A 158 -12.91 9.57 -0.23
CA VAL A 158 -12.00 9.59 -1.37
C VAL A 158 -12.55 8.79 -2.56
N ARG A 159 -13.27 7.70 -2.31
CA ARG A 159 -13.86 6.86 -3.36
C ARG A 159 -15.10 7.50 -4.03
N VAL A 160 -15.86 8.26 -3.26
CA VAL A 160 -17.16 8.84 -3.70
C VAL A 160 -16.99 10.25 -4.21
N LYS A 161 -16.14 11.06 -3.56
CA LYS A 161 -15.91 12.49 -3.86
C LYS A 161 -14.54 12.65 -4.54
N GLN A 162 -14.34 12.00 -5.68
CA GLN A 162 -13.00 11.89 -6.30
C GLN A 162 -12.46 13.25 -6.76
N ASP A 163 -13.31 14.11 -7.32
CA ASP A 163 -12.90 15.43 -7.81
C ASP A 163 -12.52 16.37 -6.65
N GLU A 164 -13.34 16.43 -5.60
CA GLU A 164 -13.04 17.24 -4.41
C GLU A 164 -11.80 16.73 -3.67
N ALA A 165 -11.61 15.40 -3.62
CA ALA A 165 -10.42 14.81 -3.06
C ALA A 165 -9.17 15.16 -3.90
N PHE A 166 -9.28 15.16 -5.23
CA PHE A 166 -8.20 15.59 -6.11
C PHE A 166 -7.83 17.06 -5.91
N GLU A 167 -8.81 17.97 -5.82
CA GLU A 167 -8.58 19.38 -5.51
C GLU A 167 -7.85 19.57 -4.18
N ALA A 168 -8.24 18.80 -3.15
CA ALA A 168 -7.56 18.81 -1.87
C ALA A 168 -6.12 18.27 -1.98
N MET A 169 -5.87 17.23 -2.79
CA MET A 169 -4.52 16.73 -3.05
C MET A 169 -3.66 17.78 -3.74
N VAL A 170 -4.18 18.53 -4.71
CA VAL A 170 -3.48 19.64 -5.37
C VAL A 170 -3.12 20.74 -4.36
N ARG A 171 -4.07 21.15 -3.54
CA ARG A 171 -3.87 22.20 -2.53
C ARG A 171 -2.77 21.79 -1.54
N GLU A 172 -2.88 20.62 -0.93
CA GLU A 172 -1.92 20.13 0.05
C GLU A 172 -0.57 19.78 -0.59
N GLY A 173 -0.57 19.31 -1.83
CA GLY A 173 0.64 19.06 -2.62
C GLY A 173 1.43 20.34 -2.91
N ARG A 174 0.75 21.40 -3.35
CA ARG A 174 1.38 22.73 -3.54
C ARG A 174 1.97 23.27 -2.25
N LYS A 175 1.27 23.09 -1.12
CA LYS A 175 1.79 23.47 0.19
C LYS A 175 3.05 22.67 0.55
N ALA A 176 3.04 21.35 0.36
CA ALA A 176 4.19 20.48 0.60
C ALA A 176 5.43 20.94 -0.20
N VAL A 177 5.24 21.36 -1.46
CA VAL A 177 6.33 21.87 -2.32
C VAL A 177 6.78 23.26 -1.88
N SER A 178 5.86 24.22 -1.71
CA SER A 178 6.21 25.63 -1.48
C SER A 178 6.71 25.92 -0.07
N GLU A 179 6.14 25.29 0.95
CA GLU A 179 6.46 25.57 2.36
C GLU A 179 7.49 24.60 2.95
N PHE A 180 7.47 23.34 2.50
CA PHE A 180 8.35 22.29 3.05
C PHE A 180 9.46 21.86 2.10
N GLY A 181 9.43 22.34 0.86
CA GLY A 181 10.44 22.05 -0.15
C GLY A 181 10.48 20.59 -0.59
N ALA A 182 9.31 19.93 -0.67
CA ALA A 182 9.22 18.57 -1.19
C ALA A 182 9.64 18.54 -2.68
N GLU A 183 10.50 17.60 -3.03
CA GLU A 183 10.98 17.33 -4.39
C GLU A 183 10.25 16.17 -5.04
N SER A 184 9.51 15.40 -4.24
CA SER A 184 8.57 14.37 -4.67
C SER A 184 7.48 14.15 -3.62
N ILE A 185 6.37 13.57 -4.02
CA ILE A 185 5.23 13.28 -3.14
C ILE A 185 4.81 11.82 -3.34
N THR A 186 4.36 11.18 -2.26
CA THR A 186 3.64 9.90 -2.34
C THR A 186 2.32 9.95 -1.57
N TYR A 187 1.52 8.89 -1.69
CA TYR A 187 0.27 8.74 -0.98
C TYR A 187 0.43 7.80 0.21
N GLY A 188 -0.10 8.20 1.35
CA GLY A 188 -0.18 7.35 2.53
C GLY A 188 -1.42 6.45 2.57
N CYS A 189 -2.26 6.47 1.53
CA CYS A 189 -3.48 5.67 1.44
C CYS A 189 -3.60 5.03 0.06
N MET A 190 -3.78 3.71 0.00
CA MET A 190 -3.95 2.99 -1.25
C MET A 190 -5.18 3.44 -2.05
N SER A 191 -6.27 3.86 -1.38
CA SER A 191 -7.45 4.39 -2.09
C SER A 191 -7.14 5.66 -2.89
N MET A 192 -6.22 6.51 -2.43
CA MET A 192 -5.72 7.64 -3.22
C MET A 192 -4.91 7.16 -4.43
N GLY A 193 -4.07 6.12 -4.26
CA GLY A 193 -3.32 5.51 -5.36
C GLY A 193 -4.22 4.92 -6.44
N PHE A 194 -5.33 4.30 -6.05
CA PHE A 194 -6.32 3.75 -6.98
C PHE A 194 -7.17 4.82 -7.71
N LEU A 195 -7.06 6.10 -7.38
CA LEU A 195 -7.64 7.16 -8.22
C LEU A 195 -6.90 7.30 -9.57
N MET A 196 -5.65 6.87 -9.63
CA MET A 196 -4.81 6.93 -10.84
C MET A 196 -4.64 8.34 -11.40
N VAL A 197 -4.53 9.33 -10.52
CA VAL A 197 -4.42 10.76 -10.85
C VAL A 197 -3.01 11.31 -10.64
N ASP A 198 -2.02 10.44 -10.41
CA ASP A 198 -0.64 10.81 -10.09
C ASP A 198 0.01 11.68 -11.18
N ASP A 199 -0.17 11.36 -12.47
CA ASP A 199 0.39 12.15 -13.56
C ASP A 199 -0.25 13.56 -13.64
N LYS A 200 -1.58 13.64 -13.45
CA LYS A 200 -2.30 14.92 -13.39
C LYS A 200 -1.87 15.74 -12.18
N LEU A 201 -1.74 15.09 -11.01
CA LEU A 201 -1.28 15.78 -9.80
C LEU A 201 0.15 16.28 -9.95
N ALA A 202 1.06 15.50 -10.54
CA ALA A 202 2.43 15.91 -10.80
C ALA A 202 2.51 17.17 -11.69
N GLN A 203 1.65 17.26 -12.71
CA GLN A 203 1.55 18.46 -13.55
C GLN A 203 1.09 19.69 -12.76
N GLU A 204 0.12 19.52 -11.85
CA GLU A 204 -0.44 20.61 -11.03
C GLU A 204 0.51 21.13 -9.96
N ILE A 205 1.37 20.27 -9.41
CA ILE A 205 2.25 20.63 -8.28
C ILE A 205 3.72 20.81 -8.68
N GLY A 206 4.10 20.41 -9.90
CA GLY A 206 5.45 20.63 -10.45
C GLY A 206 6.53 19.67 -9.94
N VAL A 207 6.18 18.59 -9.23
CA VAL A 207 7.12 17.57 -8.75
C VAL A 207 6.61 16.17 -9.02
N ALA A 208 7.49 15.17 -9.00
CA ALA A 208 7.12 13.79 -9.19
C ALA A 208 6.13 13.28 -8.12
N VAL A 209 5.12 12.53 -8.55
CA VAL A 209 4.17 11.87 -7.65
C VAL A 209 4.33 10.36 -7.77
N VAL A 210 4.77 9.73 -6.68
CA VAL A 210 5.04 8.30 -6.61
C VAL A 210 3.79 7.57 -6.11
N ASN A 211 3.15 6.82 -7.00
CA ASN A 211 1.93 6.10 -6.67
C ASN A 211 2.26 4.74 -6.00
N PRO A 212 1.84 4.49 -4.74
CA PRO A 212 2.18 3.28 -4.01
C PRO A 212 1.59 2.00 -4.65
N VAL A 213 0.48 2.08 -5.40
CA VAL A 213 -0.07 0.93 -6.13
C VAL A 213 0.87 0.55 -7.28
N LYS A 214 1.28 1.52 -8.08
CA LYS A 214 2.21 1.31 -9.22
C LYS A 214 3.55 0.77 -8.73
N THR A 215 4.14 1.40 -7.71
CA THR A 215 5.46 0.99 -7.20
C THR A 215 5.44 -0.38 -6.55
N ALA A 216 4.38 -0.73 -5.81
CA ALA A 216 4.28 -2.05 -5.19
C ALA A 216 4.19 -3.18 -6.24
N VAL A 217 3.41 -3.00 -7.30
CA VAL A 217 3.31 -3.98 -8.39
C VAL A 217 4.68 -4.16 -9.06
N LYS A 218 5.35 -3.06 -9.42
CA LYS A 218 6.67 -3.12 -10.06
C LYS A 218 7.78 -3.65 -9.15
N ALA A 219 7.73 -3.37 -7.85
CA ALA A 219 8.65 -3.96 -6.88
C ALA A 219 8.44 -5.48 -6.73
N ALA A 220 7.18 -5.93 -6.71
CA ALA A 220 6.88 -7.36 -6.65
C ALA A 220 7.41 -8.10 -7.89
N GLU A 221 7.21 -7.55 -9.09
CA GLU A 221 7.78 -8.08 -10.34
C GLU A 221 9.31 -8.14 -10.25
N MET A 222 9.95 -7.07 -9.82
CA MET A 222 11.40 -6.98 -9.65
C MET A 222 11.94 -8.05 -8.68
N PHE A 223 11.31 -8.24 -7.52
CA PHE A 223 11.75 -9.25 -6.56
C PHE A 223 11.64 -10.67 -7.12
N ILE A 224 10.57 -10.96 -7.88
CA ILE A 224 10.41 -12.26 -8.55
C ILE A 224 11.52 -12.45 -9.59
N ASP A 225 11.77 -11.46 -10.45
CA ASP A 225 12.75 -11.54 -11.52
C ASP A 225 14.18 -11.70 -11.03
N LEU A 226 14.50 -11.06 -9.91
CA LEU A 226 15.83 -11.13 -9.29
C LEU A 226 15.97 -12.33 -8.33
N GLY A 227 14.91 -13.10 -8.10
CA GLY A 227 14.91 -14.21 -7.13
C GLY A 227 15.15 -13.75 -5.69
N LEU A 228 14.70 -12.55 -5.32
CA LEU A 228 14.94 -11.94 -4.02
C LEU A 228 13.73 -12.11 -3.10
N THR A 229 14.02 -12.29 -1.82
CA THR A 229 13.03 -12.25 -0.74
C THR A 229 13.62 -11.59 0.51
N HIS A 230 12.81 -11.40 1.54
CA HIS A 230 13.26 -10.85 2.83
C HIS A 230 14.14 -11.83 3.61
N SER A 231 15.01 -11.29 4.46
CA SER A 231 15.97 -12.05 5.25
C SER A 231 15.28 -12.94 6.29
N LYS A 232 15.52 -14.26 6.24
CA LYS A 232 15.05 -15.19 7.27
C LYS A 232 15.91 -15.17 8.56
N LYS A 233 16.97 -14.36 8.61
CA LYS A 233 17.69 -14.05 9.86
C LYS A 233 16.90 -13.02 10.68
N ASP A 234 16.32 -12.01 10.00
CA ASP A 234 15.55 -10.94 10.62
C ASP A 234 14.08 -11.33 10.82
N TYR A 235 13.54 -12.14 9.90
CA TYR A 235 12.16 -12.64 9.91
C TYR A 235 12.15 -14.18 9.94
N PRO A 236 12.57 -14.80 11.05
CA PRO A 236 12.65 -16.26 11.15
C PRO A 236 11.25 -16.87 11.16
N ILE A 237 11.12 -18.06 10.57
CA ILE A 237 9.84 -18.80 10.65
C ILE A 237 9.53 -19.08 12.13
N PRO A 238 8.31 -18.71 12.61
CA PRO A 238 7.91 -18.96 13.98
C PRO A 238 8.07 -20.45 14.38
N PRO A 239 8.51 -20.76 15.60
CA PRO A 239 8.67 -22.15 16.05
C PRO A 239 7.43 -23.02 15.86
N SER A 240 6.24 -22.44 16.03
CA SER A 240 4.94 -23.10 15.84
C SER A 240 4.61 -23.48 14.40
N LEU A 241 5.32 -22.91 13.41
CA LEU A 241 5.15 -23.17 11.96
C LEU A 241 6.33 -23.91 11.33
N ARG A 242 7.31 -24.33 12.14
CA ARG A 242 8.42 -25.18 11.66
C ARG A 242 7.94 -26.61 11.49
N PRO A 243 8.37 -27.32 10.43
CA PRO A 243 8.05 -28.74 10.26
C PRO A 243 8.62 -29.61 11.37
#